data_2f4d84bc293102fb5bcceff5e8f83105
#
_entry.id   2f4d84bc293102fb5bcceff5e8f83105
#
_cell.length_a   1.000
_cell.length_b   1.000
_cell.length_c   1.000
_cell.angle_alpha   90.00
_cell.angle_beta   90.00
_cell.angle_gamma   90.00
#
_symmetry.space_group_name_H-M   'P 1'
#
loop_
_entity.id
_entity.type
_entity.pdbx_description
1 polymer ?
#
loop_
_entity_poly.entity_id
_entity_poly.type
_entity_poly.pdbx_seq_one_letter_code
_entity_poly.pdbx_strand_id
1 'polypeptide(L)'
;MPDIINIIKGCLAGSRRDQELLYRRHAAKLYAVCLQYSGNDDEARDILQEGFIKIFENLIHYKNEGSFEGWMRRIVVNTALEKYRSKHNLYRVDDIDAIPEPDASPETDDYSGLEAGDLLMIIRDLPHKYRMVFNLYAIEGYSHKEISQMINISEGTSKSNLSRARIILQKKVSLYTGVNKKVISG
;
A
#
# COMPACT_ATOMS: atom_id res chain seq x y z
N MET A 1 -22.87 5.05 18.20
CA MET A 1 -22.39 3.93 17.37
C MET A 1 -21.97 2.81 18.27
N PRO A 2 -22.26 1.52 17.95
CA PRO A 2 -21.81 0.42 18.80
C PRO A 2 -20.28 0.44 18.90
N ASP A 3 -19.81 0.16 20.13
CA ASP A 3 -18.40 0.05 20.43
C ASP A 3 -17.77 -1.08 19.61
N ILE A 4 -16.55 -0.88 19.13
CA ILE A 4 -15.83 -1.88 18.31
C ILE A 4 -15.67 -3.22 19.05
N ILE A 5 -15.50 -3.18 20.37
CA ILE A 5 -15.37 -4.38 21.21
C ILE A 5 -16.66 -5.22 21.15
N ASN A 6 -17.83 -4.59 21.16
CA ASN A 6 -19.12 -5.28 21.07
C ASN A 6 -19.31 -5.91 19.69
N ILE A 7 -18.90 -5.20 18.62
CA ILE A 7 -18.94 -5.74 17.25
C ILE A 7 -18.02 -6.97 17.16
N ILE A 8 -16.80 -6.90 17.69
CA ILE A 8 -15.85 -8.03 17.71
C ILE A 8 -16.46 -9.24 18.43
N LYS A 9 -17.05 -9.03 19.61
CA LYS A 9 -17.72 -10.11 20.37
C LYS A 9 -18.85 -10.74 19.56
N GLY A 10 -19.67 -9.94 18.88
CA GLY A 10 -20.73 -10.42 18.02
C GLY A 10 -20.19 -11.23 16.83
N CYS A 11 -19.12 -10.77 16.18
CA CYS A 11 -18.47 -11.51 15.10
C CYS A 11 -17.95 -12.89 15.59
N LEU A 12 -17.31 -12.93 16.77
CA LEU A 12 -16.83 -14.18 17.36
C LEU A 12 -17.96 -15.15 17.76
N ALA A 13 -19.14 -14.61 18.08
CA ALA A 13 -20.35 -15.39 18.32
C ALA A 13 -21.09 -15.83 17.02
N GLY A 14 -20.51 -15.53 15.83
CA GLY A 14 -21.10 -15.91 14.56
C GLY A 14 -22.25 -15.01 14.06
N SER A 15 -22.42 -13.82 14.66
CA SER A 15 -23.46 -12.85 14.27
C SER A 15 -23.18 -12.28 12.87
N ARG A 16 -23.96 -12.66 11.87
CA ARG A 16 -23.88 -12.11 10.50
C ARG A 16 -24.07 -10.59 10.48
N ARG A 17 -24.93 -10.06 11.35
CA ARG A 17 -25.18 -8.63 11.45
C ARG A 17 -23.93 -7.87 11.87
N ASP A 18 -23.18 -8.40 12.86
CA ASP A 18 -21.97 -7.74 13.37
C ASP A 18 -20.82 -7.89 12.37
N GLN A 19 -20.74 -9.03 11.66
CA GLN A 19 -19.79 -9.21 10.55
C GLN A 19 -20.05 -8.19 9.41
N GLU A 20 -21.30 -7.99 9.02
CA GLU A 20 -21.68 -7.01 8.02
C GLU A 20 -21.36 -5.59 8.49
N LEU A 21 -21.64 -5.27 9.75
CA LEU A 21 -21.36 -3.96 10.33
C LEU A 21 -19.85 -3.67 10.35
N LEU A 22 -19.03 -4.65 10.74
CA LEU A 22 -17.57 -4.55 10.72
C LEU A 22 -17.05 -4.32 9.29
N TYR A 23 -17.55 -5.11 8.32
CA TYR A 23 -17.20 -4.95 6.93
C TYR A 23 -17.54 -3.54 6.43
N ARG A 24 -18.80 -3.09 6.55
CA ARG A 24 -19.24 -1.77 6.08
C ARG A 24 -18.45 -0.62 6.70
N ARG A 25 -18.07 -0.76 7.96
CA ARG A 25 -17.32 0.28 8.69
C ARG A 25 -15.89 0.46 8.18
N HIS A 26 -15.25 -0.63 7.73
CA HIS A 26 -13.81 -0.63 7.44
C HIS A 26 -13.47 -0.89 5.97
N ALA A 27 -14.41 -1.41 5.16
CA ALA A 27 -14.14 -1.83 3.79
C ALA A 27 -13.56 -0.70 2.92
N ALA A 28 -14.11 0.51 2.97
CA ALA A 28 -13.61 1.63 2.16
C ALA A 28 -12.18 2.01 2.50
N LYS A 29 -11.83 2.08 3.79
CA LYS A 29 -10.47 2.37 4.25
C LYS A 29 -9.48 1.27 3.86
N LEU A 30 -9.86 0.01 4.05
CA LEU A 30 -9.02 -1.13 3.69
C LEU A 30 -8.89 -1.28 2.19
N TYR A 31 -9.93 -0.96 1.41
CA TYR A 31 -9.85 -0.94 -0.05
C TYR A 31 -8.83 0.08 -0.55
N ALA A 32 -8.80 1.29 0.05
CA ALA A 32 -7.77 2.27 -0.26
C ALA A 32 -6.35 1.75 0.01
N VAL A 33 -6.17 0.93 1.06
CA VAL A 33 -4.90 0.23 1.31
C VAL A 33 -4.64 -0.80 0.21
N CYS A 34 -5.62 -1.64 -0.17
CA CYS A 34 -5.47 -2.63 -1.24
C CYS A 34 -5.00 -1.99 -2.56
N LEU A 35 -5.57 -0.84 -2.92
CA LEU A 35 -5.18 -0.08 -4.11
C LEU A 35 -3.72 0.37 -4.12
N GLN A 36 -3.11 0.56 -2.96
CA GLN A 36 -1.68 0.92 -2.87
C GLN A 36 -0.77 -0.25 -3.24
N TYR A 37 -1.22 -1.50 -3.05
CA TYR A 37 -0.43 -2.71 -3.23
C TYR A 37 -0.82 -3.54 -4.45
N SER A 38 -1.98 -3.28 -5.05
CA SER A 38 -2.50 -4.02 -6.22
C SER A 38 -1.98 -3.44 -7.55
N GLY A 39 -1.99 -4.26 -8.60
CA GLY A 39 -1.71 -3.83 -9.97
C GLY A 39 -2.89 -3.13 -10.65
N ASN A 40 -4.12 -3.46 -10.23
CA ASN A 40 -5.37 -2.92 -10.77
C ASN A 40 -6.51 -3.04 -9.74
N ASP A 41 -7.68 -2.51 -10.09
CA ASP A 41 -8.86 -2.47 -9.20
C ASP A 41 -9.43 -3.86 -8.89
N ASP A 42 -9.39 -4.79 -9.85
CA ASP A 42 -9.89 -6.16 -9.63
C ASP A 42 -9.02 -6.90 -8.63
N GLU A 43 -7.70 -6.79 -8.77
CA GLU A 43 -6.76 -7.33 -7.79
C GLU A 43 -6.94 -6.69 -6.39
N ALA A 44 -7.23 -5.38 -6.32
CA ALA A 44 -7.53 -4.72 -5.06
C ALA A 44 -8.78 -5.27 -4.39
N ARG A 45 -9.84 -5.56 -5.15
CA ARG A 45 -11.06 -6.21 -4.65
C ARG A 45 -10.81 -7.61 -4.13
N ASP A 46 -10.01 -8.39 -4.87
CA ASP A 46 -9.62 -9.74 -4.45
C ASP A 46 -8.80 -9.73 -3.15
N ILE A 47 -7.84 -8.77 -3.03
CA ILE A 47 -7.05 -8.60 -1.81
C ILE A 47 -7.97 -8.22 -0.64
N LEU A 48 -8.94 -7.33 -0.87
CA LEU A 48 -9.88 -6.91 0.16
C LEU A 48 -10.73 -8.09 0.65
N GLN A 49 -11.29 -8.88 -0.28
CA GLN A 49 -12.13 -10.02 0.04
C GLN A 49 -11.35 -11.06 0.85
N GLU A 50 -10.17 -11.47 0.36
CA GLU A 50 -9.31 -12.42 1.06
C GLU A 50 -8.81 -11.86 2.40
N GLY A 51 -8.49 -10.58 2.45
CA GLY A 51 -8.12 -9.88 3.68
C GLY A 51 -9.23 -9.94 4.73
N PHE A 52 -10.49 -9.73 4.35
CA PHE A 52 -11.61 -9.85 5.29
C PHE A 52 -11.83 -11.29 5.76
N ILE A 53 -11.67 -12.29 4.90
CA ILE A 53 -11.73 -13.70 5.31
C ILE A 53 -10.69 -13.93 6.41
N LYS A 54 -9.42 -13.54 6.17
CA LYS A 54 -8.34 -13.68 7.16
C LYS A 54 -8.57 -12.85 8.42
N ILE A 55 -9.18 -11.67 8.32
CA ILE A 55 -9.56 -10.86 9.48
C ILE A 55 -10.55 -11.64 10.36
N PHE A 56 -11.63 -12.19 9.78
CA PHE A 56 -12.62 -12.95 10.55
C PHE A 56 -12.03 -14.23 11.15
N GLU A 57 -11.20 -14.97 10.42
CA GLU A 57 -10.53 -16.17 10.91
C GLU A 57 -9.59 -15.89 12.09
N ASN A 58 -8.89 -14.74 12.03
CA ASN A 58 -7.90 -14.36 13.04
C ASN A 58 -8.45 -13.46 14.14
N LEU A 59 -9.75 -13.12 14.12
CA LEU A 59 -10.35 -12.19 15.06
C LEU A 59 -10.23 -12.67 16.51
N ILE A 60 -10.25 -13.99 16.74
CA ILE A 60 -10.05 -14.61 18.05
C ILE A 60 -8.65 -14.33 18.64
N HIS A 61 -7.66 -14.05 17.80
CA HIS A 61 -6.28 -13.76 18.20
C HIS A 61 -6.01 -12.27 18.42
N TYR A 62 -7.00 -11.41 18.18
CA TYR A 62 -6.86 -9.99 18.46
C TYR A 62 -6.86 -9.71 19.95
N LYS A 63 -5.70 -9.33 20.49
CA LYS A 63 -5.48 -9.12 21.94
C LYS A 63 -5.90 -7.74 22.45
N ASN A 64 -6.49 -6.90 21.61
CA ASN A 64 -6.78 -5.48 21.92
C ASN A 64 -5.52 -4.67 22.32
N GLU A 65 -4.36 -5.07 21.83
CA GLU A 65 -3.10 -4.36 21.95
C GLU A 65 -2.94 -3.44 20.74
N GLY A 66 -3.09 -2.13 20.93
CA GLY A 66 -3.02 -1.14 19.87
C GLY A 66 -4.32 -0.96 19.08
N SER A 67 -4.21 -0.32 17.91
CA SER A 67 -5.36 0.03 17.04
C SER A 67 -5.90 -1.19 16.30
N PHE A 68 -7.21 -1.45 16.41
CA PHE A 68 -7.88 -2.48 15.62
C PHE A 68 -7.76 -2.23 14.10
N GLU A 69 -7.86 -0.96 13.69
CA GLU A 69 -7.64 -0.60 12.27
C GLU A 69 -6.22 -0.93 11.81
N GLY A 70 -5.21 -0.67 12.64
CA GLY A 70 -3.82 -1.03 12.36
C GLY A 70 -3.61 -2.54 12.25
N TRP A 71 -4.25 -3.32 13.11
CA TRP A 71 -4.23 -4.77 13.06
C TRP A 71 -4.86 -5.31 11.76
N MET A 72 -6.05 -4.83 11.38
CA MET A 72 -6.68 -5.19 10.10
C MET A 72 -5.83 -4.78 8.90
N ARG A 73 -5.27 -3.55 8.92
CA ARG A 73 -4.36 -3.06 7.87
C ARG A 73 -3.20 -4.02 7.66
N ARG A 74 -2.57 -4.48 8.74
CA ARG A 74 -1.44 -5.43 8.67
C ARG A 74 -1.83 -6.74 7.99
N ILE A 75 -3.02 -7.27 8.27
CA ILE A 75 -3.53 -8.48 7.61
C ILE A 75 -3.70 -8.24 6.11
N VAL A 76 -4.32 -7.13 5.72
CA VAL A 76 -4.56 -6.78 4.31
C VAL A 76 -3.24 -6.57 3.55
N VAL A 77 -2.27 -5.86 4.14
CA VAL A 77 -0.93 -5.68 3.55
C VAL A 77 -0.24 -7.02 3.36
N ASN A 78 -0.25 -7.89 4.37
CA ASN A 78 0.34 -9.24 4.26
C ASN A 78 -0.34 -10.07 3.15
N THR A 79 -1.67 -9.98 3.02
CA THR A 79 -2.42 -10.65 1.95
C THR A 79 -1.99 -10.14 0.57
N ALA A 80 -1.80 -8.82 0.41
CA ALA A 80 -1.30 -8.24 -0.82
C ALA A 80 0.13 -8.72 -1.15
N LEU A 81 1.00 -8.81 -0.15
CA LEU A 81 2.38 -9.30 -0.32
C LEU A 81 2.43 -10.78 -0.70
N GLU A 82 1.55 -11.62 -0.17
CA GLU A 82 1.43 -13.03 -0.55
C GLU A 82 1.03 -13.15 -2.03
N LYS A 83 0.05 -12.38 -2.48
CA LYS A 83 -0.34 -12.33 -3.90
C LYS A 83 0.79 -11.83 -4.80
N TYR A 84 1.50 -10.80 -4.37
CA TYR A 84 2.67 -10.29 -5.09
C TYR A 84 3.73 -11.38 -5.28
N ARG A 85 4.10 -12.08 -4.19
CA ARG A 85 5.10 -13.18 -4.24
C ARG A 85 4.65 -14.33 -5.13
N SER A 86 3.39 -14.74 -5.05
CA SER A 86 2.84 -15.81 -5.89
C SER A 86 2.97 -15.48 -7.37
N LYS A 87 2.64 -14.25 -7.78
CA LYS A 87 2.81 -13.80 -9.16
C LYS A 87 4.27 -13.77 -9.61
N HIS A 88 5.17 -13.24 -8.78
CA HIS A 88 6.59 -13.11 -9.14
C HIS A 88 7.33 -14.44 -9.17
N ASN A 89 6.91 -15.44 -8.38
CA ASN A 89 7.47 -16.78 -8.45
C ASN A 89 7.11 -17.52 -9.75
N LEU A 90 5.98 -17.16 -10.39
CA LEU A 90 5.57 -17.72 -11.68
C LEU A 90 6.29 -17.07 -12.86
N TYR A 91 6.74 -15.82 -12.69
CA TYR A 91 7.44 -15.06 -13.73
C TYR A 91 8.83 -14.65 -13.22
N ARG A 92 9.74 -15.64 -13.09
CA ARG A 92 11.18 -15.38 -12.98
C ARG A 92 11.71 -14.92 -14.35
N VAL A 93 11.38 -13.68 -14.72
CA VAL A 93 12.08 -12.96 -15.76
C VAL A 93 12.83 -11.84 -15.06
N ASP A 94 14.14 -11.88 -15.18
CA ASP A 94 15.04 -10.80 -14.81
C ASP A 94 14.67 -9.57 -15.68
N ASP A 95 13.70 -8.78 -15.23
CA ASP A 95 13.45 -7.45 -15.80
C ASP A 95 14.62 -6.55 -15.40
N ILE A 96 15.68 -6.63 -16.16
CA ILE A 96 16.70 -5.60 -16.25
C ILE A 96 16.07 -4.47 -17.07
N ASP A 97 15.13 -3.74 -16.47
CA ASP A 97 14.77 -2.43 -16.99
C ASP A 97 15.96 -1.51 -16.77
N ALA A 98 16.75 -1.35 -17.79
CA ALA A 98 17.79 -0.33 -17.89
C ALA A 98 17.12 1.06 -17.94
N ILE A 99 16.64 1.52 -16.81
CA ILE A 99 16.43 2.95 -16.62
C ILE A 99 17.81 3.48 -16.23
N PRO A 100 18.39 4.43 -17.01
CA PRO A 100 19.68 5.04 -16.67
C PRO A 100 19.62 5.55 -15.24
N GLU A 101 20.65 5.35 -14.45
CA GLU A 101 20.80 6.01 -13.16
C GLU A 101 20.79 7.52 -13.43
N PRO A 102 19.78 8.25 -12.96
CA PRO A 102 19.83 9.69 -13.07
C PRO A 102 20.72 10.21 -11.94
N ASP A 103 21.58 11.14 -12.26
CA ASP A 103 22.28 11.96 -11.29
C ASP A 103 21.24 12.60 -10.36
N ALA A 104 21.18 12.11 -9.14
CA ALA A 104 20.28 12.61 -8.12
C ALA A 104 20.92 13.83 -7.47
N SER A 105 20.70 14.99 -8.05
CA SER A 105 20.80 16.23 -7.31
C SER A 105 19.46 16.46 -6.60
N PRO A 106 19.42 16.62 -5.27
CA PRO A 106 18.20 17.02 -4.58
C PRO A 106 17.97 18.52 -4.86
N GLU A 107 17.28 18.82 -5.96
CA GLU A 107 16.64 20.11 -6.07
C GLU A 107 15.49 20.12 -5.05
N THR A 108 15.50 21.12 -4.18
CA THR A 108 14.44 21.36 -3.21
C THR A 108 13.20 21.83 -3.96
N ASP A 109 12.42 20.87 -4.42
CA ASP A 109 11.13 21.15 -5.04
C ASP A 109 10.18 21.74 -3.99
N ASP A 110 9.52 22.83 -4.35
CA ASP A 110 8.45 23.45 -3.59
C ASP A 110 7.20 22.56 -3.69
N TYR A 111 6.95 21.74 -2.69
CA TYR A 111 5.78 20.85 -2.59
C TYR A 111 4.54 21.58 -2.06
N SER A 112 4.58 22.91 -1.93
CA SER A 112 3.44 23.71 -1.49
C SER A 112 2.29 23.60 -2.50
N GLY A 113 1.14 23.07 -2.08
CA GLY A 113 -0.07 22.95 -2.91
C GLY A 113 -0.44 21.53 -3.32
N LEU A 114 0.31 20.49 -2.88
CA LEU A 114 -0.13 19.10 -3.05
C LEU A 114 -1.04 18.67 -1.89
N GLU A 115 -2.24 18.23 -2.21
CA GLU A 115 -3.08 17.55 -1.23
C GLU A 115 -2.64 16.09 -1.06
N ALA A 116 -2.92 15.52 0.12
CA ALA A 116 -2.57 14.12 0.41
C ALA A 116 -3.20 13.13 -0.61
N GLY A 117 -4.38 13.47 -1.16
CA GLY A 117 -5.05 12.68 -2.19
C GLY A 117 -4.27 12.63 -3.50
N ASP A 118 -3.71 13.77 -3.93
CA ASP A 118 -2.92 13.88 -5.15
C ASP A 118 -1.63 13.06 -5.05
N LEU A 119 -0.98 13.13 -3.89
CA LEU A 119 0.23 12.34 -3.63
C LEU A 119 -0.05 10.83 -3.70
N LEU A 120 -1.18 10.39 -3.14
CA LEU A 120 -1.59 8.98 -3.23
C LEU A 120 -1.85 8.53 -4.68
N MET A 121 -2.46 9.39 -5.51
CA MET A 121 -2.63 9.11 -6.94
C MET A 121 -1.29 8.99 -7.66
N ILE A 122 -0.37 9.92 -7.41
CA ILE A 122 0.98 9.92 -8.01
C ILE A 122 1.76 8.65 -7.59
N ILE A 123 1.66 8.23 -6.33
CA ILE A 123 2.26 6.99 -5.83
C ILE A 123 1.64 5.77 -6.53
N ARG A 124 0.32 5.75 -6.70
CA ARG A 124 -0.40 4.66 -7.36
C ARG A 124 0.04 4.46 -8.82
N ASP A 125 0.45 5.52 -9.47
CA ASP A 125 0.95 5.50 -10.85
C ASP A 125 2.39 5.01 -11.00
N LEU A 126 3.09 4.69 -9.92
CA LEU A 126 4.40 4.05 -10.01
C LEU A 126 4.28 2.65 -10.63
N PRO A 127 5.28 2.21 -11.40
CA PRO A 127 5.39 0.79 -11.75
C PRO A 127 5.35 -0.08 -10.51
N HIS A 128 4.63 -1.21 -10.60
CA HIS A 128 4.23 -2.02 -9.43
C HIS A 128 5.41 -2.40 -8.52
N LYS A 129 6.56 -2.83 -9.11
CA LYS A 129 7.78 -3.20 -8.34
C LYS A 129 8.35 -2.05 -7.51
N TYR A 130 8.33 -0.82 -8.04
CA TYR A 130 8.83 0.37 -7.33
C TYR A 130 7.84 0.84 -6.28
N ARG A 131 6.55 0.82 -6.60
CA ARG A 131 5.47 1.17 -5.68
C ARG A 131 5.44 0.25 -4.46
N MET A 132 5.62 -1.05 -4.66
CA MET A 132 5.67 -2.04 -3.59
C MET A 132 6.76 -1.69 -2.58
N VAL A 133 8.00 -1.49 -3.03
CA VAL A 133 9.12 -1.15 -2.15
C VAL A 133 8.93 0.23 -1.51
N PHE A 134 8.43 1.21 -2.27
CA PHE A 134 8.17 2.56 -1.74
C PHE A 134 7.16 2.51 -0.59
N ASN A 135 6.03 1.83 -0.77
CA ASN A 135 5.00 1.73 0.25
C ASN A 135 5.50 1.02 1.51
N LEU A 136 6.22 -0.10 1.34
CA LEU A 136 6.78 -0.83 2.47
C LEU A 136 7.80 -0.01 3.25
N TYR A 137 8.66 0.74 2.56
CA TYR A 137 9.69 1.53 3.20
C TYR A 137 9.17 2.86 3.78
N ALA A 138 8.47 3.67 2.94
CA ALA A 138 8.10 5.04 3.28
C ALA A 138 6.80 5.14 4.07
N ILE A 139 5.84 4.22 3.86
CA ILE A 139 4.53 4.26 4.50
C ILE A 139 4.46 3.31 5.70
N GLU A 140 4.95 2.06 5.53
CA GLU A 140 4.90 1.06 6.60
C GLU A 140 6.14 1.07 7.51
N GLY A 141 7.24 1.71 7.08
CA GLY A 141 8.46 1.87 7.90
C GLY A 141 9.37 0.64 7.97
N TYR A 142 9.22 -0.33 7.06
CA TYR A 142 10.10 -1.50 7.03
C TYR A 142 11.51 -1.17 6.54
N SER A 143 12.52 -1.81 7.11
CA SER A 143 13.90 -1.75 6.63
C SER A 143 14.06 -2.52 5.31
N HIS A 144 15.11 -2.21 4.53
CA HIS A 144 15.42 -2.95 3.30
C HIS A 144 15.65 -4.45 3.54
N LYS A 145 16.19 -4.82 4.71
CA LYS A 145 16.37 -6.22 5.12
C LYS A 145 15.02 -6.93 5.29
N GLU A 146 14.06 -6.30 5.98
CA GLU A 146 12.72 -6.85 6.13
C GLU A 146 11.99 -6.92 4.79
N ILE A 147 12.05 -5.85 3.98
CA ILE A 147 11.46 -5.81 2.64
C ILE A 147 12.01 -6.94 1.77
N SER A 148 13.33 -7.18 1.80
CA SER A 148 13.95 -8.24 1.01
C SER A 148 13.38 -9.62 1.35
N GLN A 149 13.12 -9.89 2.62
CA GLN A 149 12.49 -11.13 3.09
C GLN A 149 10.98 -11.18 2.74
N MET A 150 10.29 -10.04 2.86
CA MET A 150 8.84 -9.96 2.65
C MET A 150 8.44 -10.20 1.20
N ILE A 151 9.20 -9.72 0.23
CA ILE A 151 8.89 -9.82 -1.21
C ILE A 151 9.90 -10.63 -2.03
N ASN A 152 10.82 -11.32 -1.36
CA ASN A 152 11.80 -12.25 -1.96
C ASN A 152 12.70 -11.59 -3.03
N ILE A 153 13.30 -10.46 -2.68
CA ILE A 153 14.31 -9.76 -3.50
C ILE A 153 15.60 -9.56 -2.70
N SER A 154 16.69 -9.13 -3.32
CA SER A 154 17.90 -8.74 -2.58
C SER A 154 17.72 -7.39 -1.90
N GLU A 155 18.50 -7.11 -0.82
CA GLU A 155 18.51 -5.76 -0.20
C GLU A 155 18.99 -4.70 -1.20
N GLY A 156 19.94 -5.04 -2.07
CA GLY A 156 20.41 -4.18 -3.15
C GLY A 156 19.28 -3.81 -4.12
N THR A 157 18.48 -4.81 -4.53
CA THR A 157 17.29 -4.60 -5.36
C THR A 157 16.25 -3.72 -4.65
N SER A 158 16.05 -3.91 -3.36
CA SER A 158 15.15 -3.06 -2.58
C SER A 158 15.63 -1.60 -2.56
N LYS A 159 16.91 -1.35 -2.33
CA LYS A 159 17.51 0.00 -2.35
C LYS A 159 17.38 0.66 -3.72
N SER A 160 17.72 -0.06 -4.80
CA SER A 160 17.65 0.47 -6.16
C SER A 160 16.19 0.75 -6.59
N ASN A 161 15.24 -0.12 -6.22
CA ASN A 161 13.82 0.11 -6.50
C ASN A 161 13.28 1.34 -5.75
N LEU A 162 13.70 1.58 -4.49
CA LEU A 162 13.33 2.78 -3.75
C LEU A 162 13.89 4.05 -4.39
N SER A 163 15.17 4.02 -4.80
CA SER A 163 15.80 5.14 -5.51
C SER A 163 15.04 5.49 -6.79
N ARG A 164 14.74 4.49 -7.62
CA ARG A 164 13.96 4.67 -8.86
C ARG A 164 12.54 5.18 -8.59
N ALA A 165 11.87 4.67 -7.54
CA ALA A 165 10.58 5.18 -7.12
C ALA A 165 10.62 6.67 -6.83
N ARG A 166 11.61 7.13 -6.05
CA ARG A 166 11.78 8.54 -5.67
C ARG A 166 11.97 9.44 -6.89
N ILE A 167 12.82 9.02 -7.83
CA ILE A 167 13.07 9.78 -9.06
C ILE A 167 11.80 9.95 -9.90
N ILE A 168 11.03 8.86 -10.09
CA ILE A 168 9.77 8.92 -10.82
C ILE A 168 8.77 9.83 -10.10
N LEU A 169 8.70 9.73 -8.77
CA LEU A 169 7.81 10.57 -7.95
C LEU A 169 8.18 12.05 -8.07
N GLN A 170 9.46 12.40 -7.95
CA GLN A 170 9.94 13.79 -8.11
C GLN A 170 9.51 14.36 -9.45
N LYS A 171 9.77 13.64 -10.56
CA LYS A 171 9.33 14.08 -11.89
C LYS A 171 7.82 14.29 -11.99
N LYS A 172 7.02 13.35 -11.45
CA LYS A 172 5.56 13.45 -11.49
C LYS A 172 5.05 14.63 -10.66
N VAL A 173 5.61 14.83 -9.48
CA VAL A 173 5.27 15.94 -8.59
C VAL A 173 5.61 17.28 -9.24
N SER A 174 6.80 17.44 -9.81
CA SER A 174 7.20 18.67 -10.51
C SER A 174 6.28 18.98 -11.70
N LEU A 175 5.86 17.97 -12.46
CA LEU A 175 4.89 18.15 -13.55
C LEU A 175 3.52 18.57 -13.01
N TYR A 176 3.05 17.93 -11.95
CA TYR A 176 1.75 18.20 -11.34
C TYR A 176 1.68 19.63 -10.77
N THR A 177 2.69 20.05 -10.01
CA THR A 177 2.78 21.41 -9.45
C THR A 177 3.00 22.47 -10.53
N GLY A 178 3.78 22.18 -11.58
CA GLY A 178 3.99 23.07 -12.70
C GLY A 178 2.72 23.31 -13.55
N VAL A 179 1.85 22.31 -13.68
CA VAL A 179 0.55 22.44 -14.36
C VAL A 179 -0.43 23.26 -13.50
N ASN A 180 -0.52 23.00 -12.22
CA ASN A 180 -1.42 23.73 -11.33
C ASN A 180 -1.04 25.22 -11.20
N LYS A 181 0.25 25.56 -11.18
CA LYS A 181 0.69 26.99 -11.21
C LYS A 181 0.24 27.71 -12.48
N LYS A 182 0.18 27.06 -13.63
CA LYS A 182 -0.31 27.67 -14.88
C LYS A 182 -1.83 27.88 -14.90
N VAL A 183 -2.61 27.03 -14.25
CA VAL A 183 -4.09 27.14 -14.20
C VAL A 183 -4.53 28.25 -13.24
N ILE A 184 -3.76 28.55 -12.20
CA ILE A 184 -4.07 29.58 -11.21
C ILE A 184 -3.61 30.98 -11.67
N SER A 185 -2.67 31.05 -12.64
CA SER A 185 -2.08 32.30 -13.15
C SER A 185 -2.67 32.78 -14.48
N GLY A 186 -3.69 32.16 -15.01
CA GLY A 186 -4.44 32.53 -16.21
C GLY A 186 -5.89 32.78 -15.90
#